data_84c3e3ca2aad2c70243a882b8895374e
#
_entry.id   84c3e3ca2aad2c70243a882b8895374e
#
_cell.length_a   1.000
_cell.length_b   1.000
_cell.length_c   1.000
_cell.angle_alpha   90.00
_cell.angle_beta   90.00
_cell.angle_gamma   90.00
#
_symmetry.space_group_name_H-M   'P 1'
#
loop_
_entity.id
_entity.type
_entity.pdbx_description
1 polymer ?
#
loop_
_entity_poly.entity_id
_entity_poly.type
_entity_poly.pdbx_seq_one_letter_code
_entity_poly.pdbx_strand_id
1 'polypeptide(L)'
;MITDEKWPVARLIPISSASGVEAQERRLASALLAVMAAVPEFGYSLLKPLGAPSGKFETFIEVPFKLEGKPVRPDGVIVVTRAGKSWSALLEAKIAAHPLEPDQINTYLDLARELDFQAVLSVSNQYVTSSTEYPIEIDRRKVRRTKLHHWSWIDLLTQATVQKEYRGVSDPDQAYTRSSHGFWTNWEQVDELQASTSRPLLLWLEARNRAGDGIGPRSWRDWSGLPLRPRLE
;
A
#
# COMPACT_ATOMS: atom_id res chain seq x y z
N MET A 1 -19.04 -2.56 16.33
CA MET A 1 -18.01 -3.46 15.81
C MET A 1 -18.28 -3.63 14.33
N ILE A 2 -17.38 -3.20 13.46
CA ILE A 2 -17.63 -3.10 11.99
C ILE A 2 -17.37 -4.45 11.30
N THR A 3 -16.64 -5.37 11.94
CA THR A 3 -16.24 -6.64 11.32
C THR A 3 -17.35 -7.68 11.41
N ASP A 4 -17.70 -8.27 10.26
CA ASP A 4 -18.51 -9.49 10.16
C ASP A 4 -17.55 -10.69 10.02
N GLU A 5 -17.82 -11.83 10.69
CA GLU A 5 -17.03 -13.07 10.60
C GLU A 5 -16.91 -13.62 9.17
N LYS A 6 -17.75 -13.14 8.25
CA LYS A 6 -17.78 -13.55 6.83
C LYS A 6 -16.89 -12.74 5.91
N TRP A 7 -16.22 -11.69 6.39
CA TRP A 7 -15.38 -10.87 5.53
C TRP A 7 -14.14 -11.64 5.06
N PRO A 8 -13.81 -11.60 3.75
CA PRO A 8 -12.64 -12.28 3.22
C PRO A 8 -11.35 -11.68 3.78
N VAL A 9 -10.56 -12.50 4.46
CA VAL A 9 -9.27 -12.07 5.03
C VAL A 9 -8.23 -11.92 3.92
N ALA A 10 -7.42 -10.88 4.01
CA ALA A 10 -6.31 -10.65 3.09
C ALA A 10 -5.27 -11.77 3.17
N ARG A 11 -4.70 -12.16 2.02
CA ARG A 11 -3.73 -13.27 1.88
C ARG A 11 -2.53 -12.83 1.06
N LEU A 12 -1.33 -13.28 1.44
CA LEU A 12 -0.09 -13.05 0.70
C LEU A 12 -0.12 -13.65 -0.70
N ILE A 13 -0.71 -14.82 -0.84
CA ILE A 13 -0.90 -15.52 -2.10
C ILE A 13 -2.40 -15.63 -2.33
N PRO A 14 -3.02 -14.70 -3.04
CA PRO A 14 -4.44 -14.79 -3.35
C PRO A 14 -4.70 -15.94 -4.30
N ILE A 15 -5.67 -16.77 -3.97
CA ILE A 15 -6.14 -17.88 -4.83
C ILE A 15 -7.09 -17.26 -5.88
N SER A 16 -6.54 -16.70 -6.94
CA SER A 16 -7.32 -16.20 -8.07
C SER A 16 -6.70 -16.67 -9.38
N SER A 17 -7.48 -17.41 -10.17
CA SER A 17 -7.14 -17.75 -11.56
C SER A 17 -7.45 -16.60 -12.54
N ALA A 18 -8.00 -15.49 -12.06
CA ALA A 18 -8.32 -14.33 -12.88
C ALA A 18 -7.03 -13.70 -13.43
N SER A 19 -7.07 -13.30 -14.70
CA SER A 19 -6.01 -12.56 -15.39
C SER A 19 -6.48 -11.13 -15.65
N GLY A 20 -5.52 -10.24 -15.93
CA GLY A 20 -5.79 -8.83 -16.22
C GLY A 20 -5.39 -7.88 -15.08
N VAL A 21 -5.45 -6.59 -15.39
CA VAL A 21 -4.95 -5.52 -14.50
C VAL A 21 -5.72 -5.47 -13.18
N GLU A 22 -7.03 -5.56 -13.21
CA GLU A 22 -7.85 -5.57 -11.98
C GLU A 22 -7.52 -6.76 -11.06
N ALA A 23 -7.19 -7.92 -11.63
CA ALA A 23 -6.79 -9.07 -10.84
C ALA A 23 -5.40 -8.88 -10.22
N GLN A 24 -4.51 -8.13 -10.87
CA GLN A 24 -3.21 -7.74 -10.33
C GLN A 24 -3.38 -6.70 -9.21
N GLU A 25 -4.23 -5.69 -9.38
CA GLU A 25 -4.57 -4.71 -8.35
C GLU A 25 -5.07 -5.39 -7.07
N ARG A 26 -6.02 -6.31 -7.20
CA ARG A 26 -6.54 -7.11 -6.07
C ARG A 26 -5.46 -7.96 -5.39
N ARG A 27 -4.57 -8.57 -6.19
CA ARG A 27 -3.47 -9.38 -5.62
C ARG A 27 -2.51 -8.51 -4.81
N LEU A 28 -2.13 -7.34 -5.33
CA LEU A 28 -1.23 -6.41 -4.64
C LEU A 28 -1.87 -5.80 -3.40
N ALA A 29 -3.14 -5.39 -3.48
CA ALA A 29 -3.89 -4.93 -2.31
C ALA A 29 -3.94 -6.02 -1.23
N SER A 30 -4.24 -7.27 -1.61
CA SER A 30 -4.26 -8.40 -0.68
C SER A 30 -2.90 -8.68 -0.07
N ALA A 31 -1.83 -8.65 -0.87
CA ALA A 31 -0.47 -8.87 -0.39
C ALA A 31 -0.03 -7.77 0.58
N LEU A 32 -0.25 -6.49 0.24
CA LEU A 32 0.04 -5.35 1.11
C LEU A 32 -0.67 -5.48 2.45
N LEU A 33 -1.96 -5.73 2.43
CA LEU A 33 -2.79 -5.88 3.62
C LEU A 33 -2.36 -7.06 4.49
N ALA A 34 -2.01 -8.19 3.87
CA ALA A 34 -1.52 -9.37 4.58
C ALA A 34 -0.14 -9.11 5.23
N VAL A 35 0.75 -8.36 4.55
CA VAL A 35 2.04 -7.93 5.12
C VAL A 35 1.84 -7.00 6.31
N MET A 36 0.94 -6.02 6.20
CA MET A 36 0.63 -5.11 7.32
C MET A 36 0.11 -5.86 8.55
N ALA A 37 -0.66 -6.93 8.36
CA ALA A 37 -1.14 -7.77 9.45
C ALA A 37 -0.08 -8.72 10.01
N ALA A 38 0.79 -9.27 9.14
CA ALA A 38 1.86 -10.19 9.51
C ALA A 38 3.06 -9.51 10.18
N VAL A 39 3.30 -8.24 9.82
CA VAL A 39 4.39 -7.38 10.34
C VAL A 39 3.76 -6.13 10.96
N PRO A 40 3.25 -6.22 12.20
CA PRO A 40 2.52 -5.11 12.83
C PRO A 40 3.33 -3.82 12.93
N GLU A 41 4.66 -3.90 13.06
CA GLU A 41 5.55 -2.75 13.11
C GLU A 41 5.53 -1.97 11.80
N PHE A 42 5.52 -2.68 10.66
CA PHE A 42 5.37 -2.06 9.34
C PHE A 42 3.99 -1.42 9.20
N GLY A 43 2.92 -2.19 9.47
CA GLY A 43 1.55 -1.67 9.42
C GLY A 43 1.37 -0.44 10.31
N TYR A 44 1.88 -0.49 11.54
CA TYR A 44 1.80 0.62 12.48
C TYR A 44 2.61 1.84 12.01
N SER A 45 3.79 1.65 11.44
CA SER A 45 4.61 2.76 10.92
C SER A 45 3.88 3.57 9.85
N LEU A 46 3.09 2.91 9.01
CA LEU A 46 2.27 3.52 7.96
C LEU A 46 1.03 4.22 8.53
N LEU A 47 0.37 3.62 9.51
CA LEU A 47 -0.94 4.08 9.98
C LEU A 47 -0.87 5.02 11.18
N LYS A 48 0.24 5.04 11.93
CA LYS A 48 0.45 5.94 13.07
C LYS A 48 0.23 7.42 12.74
N PRO A 49 0.74 7.97 11.62
CA PRO A 49 0.49 9.36 11.25
C PRO A 49 -1.01 9.67 11.03
N LEU A 50 -1.79 8.65 10.71
CA LEU A 50 -3.24 8.73 10.48
C LEU A 50 -4.05 8.60 11.77
N GLY A 51 -3.39 8.29 12.90
CA GLY A 51 -4.02 8.18 14.21
C GLY A 51 -4.43 6.76 14.59
N ALA A 52 -3.99 5.74 13.85
CA ALA A 52 -4.21 4.37 14.25
C ALA A 52 -3.46 4.04 15.56
N PRO A 53 -4.07 3.32 16.50
CA PRO A 53 -3.40 2.88 17.71
C PRO A 53 -2.42 1.73 17.39
N SER A 54 -1.41 1.55 18.23
CA SER A 54 -0.62 0.30 18.23
C SER A 54 -1.49 -0.81 18.82
N GLY A 55 -1.94 -1.77 17.99
CA GLY A 55 -2.89 -2.80 18.39
C GLY A 55 -2.92 -3.99 17.46
N LYS A 56 -3.93 -4.84 17.61
CA LYS A 56 -4.17 -6.00 16.75
C LYS A 56 -4.66 -5.54 15.38
N PHE A 57 -3.98 -5.99 14.33
CA PHE A 57 -4.38 -5.77 12.94
C PHE A 57 -5.28 -6.88 12.44
N GLU A 58 -6.37 -6.49 11.79
CA GLU A 58 -7.22 -7.36 11.00
C GLU A 58 -7.44 -6.70 9.64
N THR A 59 -7.20 -7.45 8.56
CA THR A 59 -7.24 -6.91 7.20
C THR A 59 -8.10 -7.80 6.31
N PHE A 60 -8.96 -7.16 5.52
CA PHE A 60 -9.95 -7.83 4.70
C PHE A 60 -9.89 -7.28 3.28
N ILE A 61 -10.30 -8.08 2.30
CA ILE A 61 -10.33 -7.71 0.89
C ILE A 61 -11.75 -7.74 0.34
N GLU A 62 -12.04 -6.87 -0.62
CA GLU A 62 -13.28 -6.88 -1.40
C GLU A 62 -14.57 -6.96 -0.55
N VAL A 63 -14.57 -6.31 0.61
CA VAL A 63 -15.74 -6.31 1.50
C VAL A 63 -16.89 -5.57 0.84
N PRO A 64 -18.07 -6.21 0.66
CA PRO A 64 -19.21 -5.56 0.04
C PRO A 64 -19.93 -4.64 1.03
N PHE A 65 -20.05 -3.38 0.67
CA PHE A 65 -20.85 -2.39 1.36
C PHE A 65 -22.02 -1.91 0.50
N LYS A 66 -22.91 -1.11 1.09
CA LYS A 66 -23.94 -0.37 0.39
C LYS A 66 -23.89 1.08 0.83
N LEU A 67 -23.91 2.00 -0.12
CA LEU A 67 -24.05 3.43 0.09
C LEU A 67 -25.29 3.89 -0.67
N GLU A 68 -26.29 4.43 0.03
CA GLU A 68 -27.57 4.85 -0.57
C GLU A 68 -28.22 3.76 -1.43
N GLY A 69 -28.12 2.50 -0.99
CA GLY A 69 -28.65 1.32 -1.69
C GLY A 69 -27.79 0.80 -2.86
N LYS A 70 -26.75 1.52 -3.26
CA LYS A 70 -25.82 1.09 -4.32
C LYS A 70 -24.67 0.24 -3.74
N PRO A 71 -24.24 -0.82 -4.43
CA PRO A 71 -23.12 -1.60 -3.99
C PRO A 71 -21.81 -0.80 -4.11
N VAL A 72 -20.99 -0.84 -3.07
CA VAL A 72 -19.65 -0.24 -3.03
C VAL A 72 -18.71 -1.28 -2.47
N ARG A 73 -17.59 -1.51 -3.16
CA ARG A 73 -16.63 -2.56 -2.77
C ARG A 73 -15.20 -2.03 -2.91
N PRO A 74 -14.61 -1.51 -1.83
CA PRO A 74 -13.19 -1.15 -1.80
C PRO A 74 -12.30 -2.39 -1.90
N ASP A 75 -11.08 -2.23 -2.41
CA ASP A 75 -10.11 -3.33 -2.51
C ASP A 75 -9.73 -3.89 -1.14
N GLY A 76 -9.76 -3.04 -0.11
CA GLY A 76 -9.41 -3.48 1.22
C GLY A 76 -10.05 -2.71 2.36
N VAL A 77 -10.06 -3.38 3.50
CA VAL A 77 -10.45 -2.83 4.81
C VAL A 77 -9.38 -3.17 5.83
N ILE A 78 -8.99 -2.19 6.62
CA ILE A 78 -8.05 -2.35 7.72
C ILE A 78 -8.79 -2.02 9.01
N VAL A 79 -8.66 -2.89 10.02
CA VAL A 79 -9.15 -2.64 11.38
C VAL A 79 -8.00 -2.83 12.36
N VAL A 80 -7.79 -1.84 13.21
CA VAL A 80 -6.79 -1.92 14.28
C VAL A 80 -7.50 -1.78 15.61
N THR A 81 -7.40 -2.78 16.46
CA THR A 81 -8.09 -2.82 17.76
C THR A 81 -7.10 -2.73 18.91
N ARG A 82 -7.37 -1.83 19.86
CA ARG A 82 -6.61 -1.70 21.11
C ARG A 82 -7.53 -1.35 22.27
N ALA A 83 -7.46 -2.14 23.33
CA ALA A 83 -8.21 -1.90 24.57
C ALA A 83 -9.72 -1.63 24.33
N GLY A 84 -10.35 -2.41 23.46
CA GLY A 84 -11.77 -2.32 23.13
C GLY A 84 -12.15 -1.16 22.19
N LYS A 85 -11.18 -0.34 21.77
CA LYS A 85 -11.38 0.72 20.76
C LYS A 85 -10.86 0.24 19.41
N SER A 86 -11.61 0.53 18.35
CA SER A 86 -11.23 0.20 16.97
C SER A 86 -10.96 1.47 16.17
N TRP A 87 -9.94 1.40 15.33
CA TRP A 87 -9.66 2.33 14.26
C TRP A 87 -9.77 1.58 12.94
N SER A 88 -10.37 2.17 11.93
CA SER A 88 -10.58 1.47 10.66
C SER A 88 -10.38 2.39 9.47
N ALA A 89 -9.98 1.78 8.34
CA ALA A 89 -9.77 2.47 7.08
C ALA A 89 -10.20 1.62 5.88
N LEU A 90 -10.63 2.29 4.82
CA LEU A 90 -10.83 1.71 3.49
C LEU A 90 -9.53 1.85 2.68
N LEU A 91 -9.26 0.92 1.78
CA LEU A 91 -8.11 0.94 0.87
C LEU A 91 -8.59 0.78 -0.57
N GLU A 92 -8.01 1.59 -1.47
CA GLU A 92 -8.09 1.44 -2.92
C GLU A 92 -6.69 1.38 -3.51
N ALA A 93 -6.43 0.42 -4.39
CA ALA A 93 -5.13 0.20 -5.01
C ALA A 93 -5.24 0.23 -6.53
N LYS A 94 -4.36 0.98 -7.17
CA LYS A 94 -4.22 1.05 -8.63
C LYS A 94 -2.80 0.75 -9.05
N ILE A 95 -2.64 0.17 -10.24
CA ILE A 95 -1.32 -0.14 -10.83
C ILE A 95 -1.24 0.33 -12.28
N ALA A 96 -0.03 0.41 -12.79
CA ALA A 96 0.27 0.72 -14.19
C ALA A 96 -0.41 2.02 -14.68
N ALA A 97 -1.08 1.94 -15.82
CA ALA A 97 -1.74 3.08 -16.45
C ALA A 97 -3.15 3.35 -15.91
N HIS A 98 -3.61 2.60 -14.91
CA HIS A 98 -4.92 2.83 -14.28
C HIS A 98 -4.80 3.93 -13.23
N PRO A 99 -5.29 5.13 -13.50
CA PRO A 99 -5.27 6.22 -12.54
C PRO A 99 -6.30 5.98 -11.43
N LEU A 100 -6.08 6.63 -10.29
CA LEU A 100 -7.13 6.78 -9.29
C LEU A 100 -8.26 7.64 -9.87
N GLU A 101 -9.50 7.24 -9.64
CA GLU A 101 -10.66 7.97 -10.10
C GLU A 101 -11.24 8.85 -8.99
N PRO A 102 -11.41 10.18 -9.23
CA PRO A 102 -11.94 11.11 -8.25
C PRO A 102 -13.31 10.69 -7.69
N ASP A 103 -14.21 10.22 -8.54
CA ASP A 103 -15.56 9.82 -8.15
C ASP A 103 -15.56 8.58 -7.25
N GLN A 104 -14.68 7.63 -7.52
CA GLN A 104 -14.50 6.43 -6.69
C GLN A 104 -14.01 6.80 -5.29
N ILE A 105 -12.97 7.64 -5.19
CA ILE A 105 -12.43 8.08 -3.90
C ILE A 105 -13.44 8.94 -3.15
N ASN A 106 -14.17 9.83 -3.83
CA ASN A 106 -15.25 10.61 -3.22
C ASN A 106 -16.37 9.72 -2.68
N THR A 107 -16.71 8.63 -3.37
CA THR A 107 -17.68 7.63 -2.91
C THR A 107 -17.17 6.90 -1.65
N TYR A 108 -15.88 6.56 -1.60
CA TYR A 108 -15.31 5.93 -0.41
C TYR A 108 -15.23 6.89 0.79
N LEU A 109 -15.03 8.18 0.56
CA LEU A 109 -15.09 9.18 1.63
C LEU A 109 -16.52 9.32 2.19
N ASP A 110 -17.55 9.24 1.35
CA ASP A 110 -18.94 9.24 1.80
C ASP A 110 -19.27 7.96 2.57
N LEU A 111 -18.86 6.79 2.06
CA LEU A 111 -19.03 5.51 2.74
C LEU A 111 -18.31 5.50 4.09
N ALA A 112 -17.08 6.00 4.12
CA ALA A 112 -16.29 6.09 5.35
C ALA A 112 -16.97 6.97 6.40
N ARG A 113 -17.56 8.08 5.97
CA ARG A 113 -18.32 8.96 6.87
C ARG A 113 -19.59 8.30 7.39
N GLU A 114 -20.31 7.55 6.55
CA GLU A 114 -21.57 6.87 6.94
C GLU A 114 -21.30 5.73 7.93
N LEU A 115 -20.23 4.98 7.72
CA LEU A 115 -19.89 3.81 8.52
C LEU A 115 -18.82 4.07 9.61
N ASP A 116 -18.47 5.34 9.84
CA ASP A 116 -17.50 5.79 10.87
C ASP A 116 -16.10 5.20 10.70
N PHE A 117 -15.64 5.05 9.45
CA PHE A 117 -14.23 4.80 9.16
C PHE A 117 -13.41 6.08 9.34
N GLN A 118 -12.23 5.96 9.94
CA GLN A 118 -11.38 7.10 10.27
C GLN A 118 -10.53 7.57 9.09
N ALA A 119 -10.28 6.70 8.10
CA ALA A 119 -9.48 7.04 6.94
C ALA A 119 -9.93 6.32 5.66
N VAL A 120 -9.62 6.94 4.53
CA VAL A 120 -9.56 6.33 3.21
C VAL A 120 -8.10 6.39 2.76
N LEU A 121 -7.58 5.27 2.30
CA LEU A 121 -6.22 5.09 1.85
C LEU A 121 -6.24 4.79 0.35
N SER A 122 -5.40 5.47 -0.42
CA SER A 122 -5.20 5.15 -1.81
C SER A 122 -3.74 4.79 -2.08
N VAL A 123 -3.52 3.82 -2.95
CA VAL A 123 -2.19 3.39 -3.37
C VAL A 123 -2.15 3.38 -4.89
N SER A 124 -1.16 4.02 -5.49
CA SER A 124 -0.96 3.97 -6.93
C SER A 124 0.50 4.21 -7.31
N ASN A 125 0.78 4.26 -8.61
CA ASN A 125 2.09 4.64 -9.14
C ASN A 125 2.32 6.14 -9.14
N GLN A 126 1.27 6.93 -8.88
CA GLN A 126 1.37 8.38 -8.86
C GLN A 126 2.11 8.81 -7.59
N TYR A 127 3.04 9.75 -7.78
CA TYR A 127 3.81 10.31 -6.69
C TYR A 127 3.24 11.68 -6.29
N VAL A 128 3.20 11.94 -4.99
CA VAL A 128 2.85 13.24 -4.43
C VAL A 128 4.01 13.76 -3.59
N THR A 129 4.24 15.07 -3.62
CA THR A 129 5.38 15.70 -2.95
C THR A 129 5.13 15.94 -1.47
N SER A 130 3.87 15.91 -1.05
CA SER A 130 3.45 16.16 0.32
C SER A 130 2.33 15.22 0.73
N SER A 131 2.32 14.82 2.01
CA SER A 131 1.25 14.01 2.60
C SER A 131 -0.14 14.69 2.63
N THR A 132 -0.21 15.97 2.30
CA THR A 132 -1.44 16.75 2.19
C THR A 132 -1.90 16.94 0.74
N GLU A 133 -1.11 16.47 -0.22
CA GLU A 133 -1.44 16.47 -1.64
C GLU A 133 -2.04 15.13 -2.04
N TYR A 134 -2.91 15.20 -3.03
CA TYR A 134 -3.53 14.02 -3.62
C TYR A 134 -3.29 14.04 -5.13
N PRO A 135 -3.05 12.89 -5.74
CA PRO A 135 -2.78 12.82 -7.18
C PRO A 135 -4.02 13.09 -8.06
N ILE A 136 -5.17 13.33 -7.42
CA ILE A 136 -6.46 13.56 -8.05
C ILE A 136 -7.20 14.72 -7.38
N GLU A 137 -8.14 15.32 -8.08
CA GLU A 137 -9.04 16.32 -7.50
C GLU A 137 -10.07 15.68 -6.58
N ILE A 138 -10.25 16.24 -5.38
CA ILE A 138 -11.14 15.73 -4.35
C ILE A 138 -12.01 16.85 -3.78
N ASP A 139 -13.23 16.53 -3.39
CA ASP A 139 -14.04 17.43 -2.59
C ASP A 139 -13.41 17.60 -1.19
N ARG A 140 -12.74 18.73 -0.98
CA ARG A 140 -12.08 19.09 0.28
C ARG A 140 -13.01 19.14 1.49
N ARG A 141 -14.34 19.20 1.29
CA ARG A 141 -15.30 19.15 2.39
C ARG A 141 -15.38 17.76 3.00
N LYS A 142 -15.18 16.71 2.19
CA LYS A 142 -15.27 15.31 2.60
C LYS A 142 -14.08 14.91 3.49
N VAL A 143 -12.90 15.45 3.24
CA VAL A 143 -11.67 15.15 4.02
C VAL A 143 -11.57 15.88 5.37
N ARG A 144 -12.58 16.66 5.75
CA ARG A 144 -12.60 17.34 7.07
C ARG A 144 -12.85 16.39 8.24
N ARG A 145 -13.59 15.30 8.01
CA ARG A 145 -13.96 14.32 9.05
C ARG A 145 -13.23 13.00 8.87
N THR A 146 -13.09 12.56 7.62
CA THR A 146 -12.39 11.32 7.26
C THR A 146 -11.04 11.69 6.65
N LYS A 147 -9.96 11.15 7.18
CA LYS A 147 -8.63 11.39 6.62
C LYS A 147 -8.51 10.69 5.28
N LEU A 148 -8.04 11.39 4.27
CA LEU A 148 -7.58 10.77 3.04
C LEU A 148 -6.05 10.78 3.05
N HIS A 149 -5.43 9.67 2.65
CA HIS A 149 -3.99 9.58 2.51
C HIS A 149 -3.64 8.77 1.27
N HIS A 150 -2.62 9.23 0.57
CA HIS A 150 -2.10 8.55 -0.60
C HIS A 150 -0.67 8.07 -0.35
N TRP A 151 -0.40 6.82 -0.73
CA TRP A 151 0.95 6.28 -0.85
C TRP A 151 1.23 5.93 -2.31
N SER A 152 2.43 6.22 -2.76
CA SER A 152 2.92 5.54 -3.96
C SER A 152 3.41 4.13 -3.62
N TRP A 153 3.39 3.22 -4.59
CA TRP A 153 3.96 1.89 -4.39
C TRP A 153 5.44 1.95 -3.98
N ILE A 154 6.19 2.92 -4.51
CA ILE A 154 7.59 3.12 -4.16
C ILE A 154 7.78 3.58 -2.71
N ASP A 155 6.87 4.41 -2.17
CA ASP A 155 6.92 4.81 -0.77
C ASP A 155 6.71 3.60 0.15
N LEU A 156 5.73 2.75 -0.18
CA LEU A 156 5.45 1.52 0.59
C LEU A 156 6.65 0.57 0.57
N LEU A 157 7.27 0.40 -0.60
CA LEU A 157 8.45 -0.43 -0.77
C LEU A 157 9.63 0.12 0.04
N THR A 158 9.85 1.43 -0.02
CA THR A 158 10.89 2.11 0.74
C THR A 158 10.68 1.94 2.24
N GLN A 159 9.44 2.12 2.74
CA GLN A 159 9.11 1.92 4.15
C GLN A 159 9.28 0.46 4.58
N ALA A 160 8.91 -0.51 3.74
CA ALA A 160 9.12 -1.92 4.02
C ALA A 160 10.61 -2.27 4.13
N THR A 161 11.44 -1.74 3.22
CA THR A 161 12.89 -1.90 3.25
C THR A 161 13.49 -1.28 4.52
N VAL A 162 13.09 -0.05 4.86
CA VAL A 162 13.54 0.63 6.08
C VAL A 162 13.12 -0.15 7.32
N GLN A 163 11.90 -0.70 7.36
CA GLN A 163 11.44 -1.51 8.48
C GLN A 163 12.29 -2.76 8.64
N LYS A 164 12.53 -3.49 7.54
CA LYS A 164 13.31 -4.72 7.53
C LYS A 164 14.77 -4.50 7.94
N GLU A 165 15.43 -3.52 7.34
CA GLU A 165 16.90 -3.37 7.46
C GLU A 165 17.34 -2.56 8.69
N TYR A 166 16.51 -1.61 9.15
CA TYR A 166 16.95 -0.63 10.15
C TYR A 166 16.11 -0.58 11.43
N ARG A 167 14.85 -0.99 11.39
CA ARG A 167 13.96 -0.88 12.56
C ARG A 167 13.72 -2.21 13.26
N GLY A 168 14.07 -3.32 12.59
CA GLY A 168 13.83 -4.66 13.08
C GLY A 168 12.36 -5.08 13.00
N VAL A 169 12.14 -6.35 13.20
CA VAL A 169 10.83 -7.01 13.19
C VAL A 169 10.80 -7.95 14.39
N SER A 170 9.70 -7.96 15.14
CA SER A 170 9.57 -8.75 16.38
C SER A 170 9.70 -10.25 16.14
N ASP A 171 9.28 -10.71 14.95
CA ASP A 171 9.42 -12.09 14.52
C ASP A 171 10.05 -12.14 13.11
N PRO A 172 11.40 -12.21 13.03
CA PRO A 172 12.12 -12.25 11.76
C PRO A 172 11.71 -13.42 10.86
N ASP A 173 11.35 -14.57 11.43
CA ASP A 173 10.96 -15.75 10.66
C ASP A 173 9.58 -15.57 10.04
N GLN A 174 8.64 -14.93 10.73
CA GLN A 174 7.34 -14.56 10.14
C GLN A 174 7.49 -13.47 9.09
N ALA A 175 8.35 -12.49 9.32
CA ALA A 175 8.63 -11.44 8.34
C ALA A 175 9.30 -12.01 7.09
N TYR A 176 10.25 -12.93 7.25
CA TYR A 176 10.96 -13.53 6.13
C TYR A 176 10.11 -14.53 5.35
N THR A 177 9.41 -15.44 6.03
CA THR A 177 8.66 -16.53 5.37
C THR A 177 7.31 -16.06 4.80
N ARG A 178 6.65 -15.08 5.40
CA ARG A 178 5.31 -14.65 4.99
C ARG A 178 5.30 -13.38 4.15
N SER A 179 6.21 -12.45 4.39
CA SER A 179 6.17 -11.14 3.76
C SER A 179 7.14 -10.95 2.60
N SER A 180 8.38 -11.44 2.71
CA SER A 180 9.39 -11.14 1.71
C SER A 180 9.12 -11.85 0.38
N HIS A 181 8.84 -13.16 0.41
CA HIS A 181 8.64 -13.92 -0.84
C HIS A 181 7.35 -13.56 -1.57
N GLY A 182 6.23 -13.43 -0.86
CA GLY A 182 4.94 -13.15 -1.49
C GLY A 182 4.79 -11.70 -1.96
N PHE A 183 5.28 -10.74 -1.17
CA PHE A 183 5.23 -9.32 -1.54
C PHE A 183 6.23 -9.00 -2.66
N TRP A 184 7.48 -9.50 -2.55
CA TRP A 184 8.52 -9.26 -3.55
C TRP A 184 8.27 -9.98 -4.87
N THR A 185 7.77 -11.22 -4.87
CA THR A 185 7.40 -11.93 -6.12
C THR A 185 6.24 -11.26 -6.85
N ASN A 186 5.27 -10.74 -6.13
CA ASN A 186 4.20 -9.96 -6.76
C ASN A 186 4.70 -8.59 -7.22
N TRP A 187 5.69 -8.02 -6.56
CA TRP A 187 6.31 -6.76 -6.95
C TRP A 187 7.15 -6.89 -8.24
N GLU A 188 7.91 -7.95 -8.39
CA GLU A 188 8.66 -8.22 -9.64
C GLU A 188 7.72 -8.25 -10.86
N GLN A 189 6.49 -8.77 -10.72
CA GLN A 189 5.48 -8.71 -11.76
C GLN A 189 4.97 -7.29 -12.04
N VAL A 190 4.98 -6.40 -11.04
CA VAL A 190 4.67 -4.97 -11.21
C VAL A 190 5.83 -4.24 -11.88
N ASP A 191 7.06 -4.62 -11.60
CA ASP A 191 8.26 -4.02 -12.16
C ASP A 191 8.39 -4.28 -13.67
N GLU A 192 7.95 -5.43 -14.17
CA GLU A 192 7.84 -5.69 -15.61
C GLU A 192 6.88 -4.73 -16.32
N LEU A 193 5.82 -4.29 -15.62
CA LEU A 193 4.85 -3.32 -16.14
C LEU A 193 5.30 -1.86 -15.98
N GLN A 194 6.28 -1.59 -15.08
CA GLN A 194 6.81 -0.26 -14.78
C GLN A 194 8.24 -0.02 -15.27
N ALA A 195 8.80 -0.89 -16.07
CA ALA A 195 10.22 -0.95 -16.42
C ALA A 195 10.84 0.35 -16.96
N SER A 196 10.05 1.38 -17.24
CA SER A 196 10.56 2.67 -17.73
C SER A 196 10.83 3.73 -16.64
N THR A 197 10.18 3.65 -15.47
CA THR A 197 10.22 4.77 -14.50
C THR A 197 10.80 4.40 -13.12
N SER A 198 10.61 3.17 -12.65
CA SER A 198 10.97 2.79 -11.27
C SER A 198 12.33 2.08 -11.16
N ARG A 199 12.78 1.44 -12.25
CA ARG A 199 14.04 0.67 -12.28
C ARG A 199 15.29 1.49 -11.94
N PRO A 200 15.46 2.75 -12.41
CA PRO A 200 16.60 3.57 -12.02
C PRO A 200 16.63 3.89 -10.53
N LEU A 201 15.48 4.08 -9.90
CA LEU A 201 15.39 4.39 -8.48
C LEU A 201 15.68 3.17 -7.59
N LEU A 202 15.21 1.98 -8.00
CA LEU A 202 15.53 0.72 -7.31
C LEU A 202 17.02 0.41 -7.39
N LEU A 203 17.63 0.54 -8.57
CA LEU A 203 19.06 0.37 -8.75
C LEU A 203 19.88 1.37 -7.95
N TRP A 204 19.41 2.61 -7.81
CA TRP A 204 20.03 3.63 -6.97
C TRP A 204 19.96 3.26 -5.49
N LEU A 205 18.78 2.81 -4.99
CA LEU A 205 18.61 2.35 -3.61
C LEU A 205 19.47 1.13 -3.30
N GLU A 206 19.53 0.16 -4.21
CA GLU A 206 20.40 -1.01 -4.08
C GLU A 206 21.90 -0.65 -4.10
N ALA A 207 22.31 0.25 -5.00
CA ALA A 207 23.68 0.73 -5.09
C ALA A 207 24.09 1.50 -3.83
N ARG A 208 23.17 2.33 -3.30
CA ARG A 208 23.40 3.06 -2.05
C ARG A 208 23.54 2.13 -0.85
N ASN A 209 22.71 1.08 -0.77
CA ASN A 209 22.81 0.08 0.31
C ASN A 209 24.10 -0.74 0.24
N ARG A 210 24.62 -1.04 -0.97
CA ARG A 210 25.90 -1.77 -1.14
C ARG A 210 27.14 -0.92 -0.87
N ALA A 211 27.03 0.39 -1.05
CA ALA A 211 28.20 1.29 -0.94
C ALA A 211 28.55 1.68 0.51
N GLY A 212 27.71 1.34 1.51
CA GLY A 212 27.90 1.88 2.86
C GLY A 212 27.88 3.42 2.85
N ASP A 213 27.87 4.06 4.00
CA ASP A 213 27.66 5.52 4.15
C ASP A 213 28.72 6.45 3.51
N GLY A 214 29.52 5.98 2.57
CA GLY A 214 30.67 6.75 2.11
C GLY A 214 30.71 7.19 0.65
N ILE A 215 30.26 6.40 -0.31
CA ILE A 215 30.57 6.68 -1.73
C ILE A 215 29.43 6.21 -2.65
N GLY A 216 28.33 6.93 -2.67
CA GLY A 216 27.27 6.75 -3.66
C GLY A 216 26.88 8.09 -4.32
N PRO A 217 26.29 8.09 -5.51
CA PRO A 217 25.84 9.33 -6.16
C PRO A 217 24.86 10.06 -5.26
N ARG A 218 25.04 11.36 -5.14
CA ARG A 218 24.30 12.22 -4.21
C ARG A 218 22.84 12.43 -4.60
N SER A 219 22.45 12.09 -5.83
CA SER A 219 21.06 12.15 -6.30
C SER A 219 20.77 11.07 -7.34
N TRP A 220 19.50 10.67 -7.45
CA TRP A 220 19.03 9.71 -8.47
C TRP A 220 19.19 10.29 -9.91
N ARG A 221 19.24 11.61 -10.08
CA ARG A 221 19.43 12.29 -11.38
C ARG A 221 20.78 11.95 -12.00
N ASP A 222 21.78 11.63 -11.19
CA ASP A 222 23.11 11.29 -11.66
C ASP A 222 23.14 9.95 -12.41
N TRP A 223 22.09 9.12 -12.26
CA TRP A 223 21.93 7.81 -12.91
C TRP A 223 20.97 7.82 -14.10
N SER A 224 20.10 8.82 -14.23
CA SER A 224 19.10 8.87 -15.28
C SER A 224 19.68 9.06 -16.70
N GLY A 225 20.97 9.35 -16.82
CA GLY A 225 21.68 9.52 -18.10
C GLY A 225 22.60 8.36 -18.48
N LEU A 226 22.66 7.28 -17.70
CA LEU A 226 23.55 6.16 -18.03
C LEU A 226 22.87 5.16 -18.99
N PRO A 227 23.53 4.75 -20.09
CA PRO A 227 23.00 3.73 -20.97
C PRO A 227 22.89 2.39 -20.23
N LEU A 228 21.77 1.71 -20.42
CA LEU A 228 21.52 0.36 -19.90
C LEU A 228 22.66 -0.56 -20.37
N ARG A 229 23.40 -1.16 -19.44
CA ARG A 229 24.39 -2.18 -19.81
C ARG A 229 23.65 -3.37 -20.43
N PRO A 230 24.18 -3.93 -21.55
CA PRO A 230 23.62 -5.14 -22.12
C PRO A 230 23.73 -6.30 -21.14
N ARG A 231 22.77 -7.22 -21.22
CA ARG A 231 22.80 -8.49 -20.46
C ARG A 231 24.12 -9.18 -20.71
N LEU A 232 24.76 -9.61 -19.66
CA LEU A 232 25.77 -10.65 -19.77
C LEU A 232 25.05 -11.95 -20.15
N GLU A 233 25.47 -12.52 -21.25
CA GLU A 233 25.09 -13.86 -21.70
C GLU A 233 25.52 -14.94 -20.68
#